data_4e6b61d404b4678f6b4e6ebdb6f128f0
#
_entry.id   4e6b61d404b4678f6b4e6ebdb6f128f0
#
_cell.length_a   1.000
_cell.length_b   1.000
_cell.length_c   1.000
_cell.angle_alpha   90.00
_cell.angle_beta   90.00
_cell.angle_gamma   90.00
#
_symmetry.space_group_name_H-M   'P 1'
#
loop_
_entity.id
_entity.type
_entity.pdbx_description
1 polymer ?
#
loop_
_entity_poly.entity_id
_entity_poly.type
_entity_poly.pdbx_seq_one_letter_code
_entity_poly.pdbx_strand_id
1 'polypeptide(L)'
;MSVGRPREFDPVRVEDAAMRLFWEHGYDGVSISDVTDATGVNRRSIYAEFGSKEALFARVRERYLAGPGGYLSDALARPTARAVAEAMVHGAADTVSGETRGCLTVGDAPGLAELRDDAVHHLARRFDAAVADGELTRVDTQHLARWISAVCQGIAVQARSGASRADLHAVADLALAGWPGCAADDLGVVG
;
A
#
# COMPACT_ATOMS: atom_id res chain seq x y z
N MET A 1 13.86 10.52 -39.81
CA MET A 1 13.61 9.68 -38.62
C MET A 1 14.84 9.80 -37.72
N SER A 2 14.75 10.58 -36.64
CA SER A 2 15.86 10.74 -35.70
C SER A 2 15.93 9.48 -34.82
N VAL A 3 16.92 8.64 -35.02
CA VAL A 3 17.26 7.55 -34.12
C VAL A 3 17.77 8.19 -32.84
N GLY A 4 16.97 8.17 -31.79
CA GLY A 4 17.37 8.67 -30.48
C GLY A 4 18.66 7.96 -30.03
N ARG A 5 19.61 8.71 -29.47
CA ARG A 5 20.84 8.17 -28.88
C ARG A 5 20.47 7.00 -27.95
N PRO A 6 21.17 5.85 -28.04
CA PRO A 6 20.92 4.72 -27.16
C PRO A 6 20.93 5.19 -25.70
N ARG A 7 19.93 4.77 -24.88
CA ARG A 7 19.92 5.10 -23.46
C ARG A 7 21.18 4.53 -22.81
N GLU A 8 21.86 5.36 -22.05
CA GLU A 8 23.12 5.01 -21.40
C GLU A 8 22.92 4.05 -20.22
N PHE A 9 21.66 3.81 -19.81
CA PHE A 9 21.26 2.93 -18.70
C PHE A 9 19.81 2.48 -18.87
N ASP A 10 19.41 1.43 -18.13
CA ASP A 10 18.04 0.94 -18.03
C ASP A 10 17.27 1.70 -16.94
N PRO A 11 16.24 2.50 -17.26
CA PRO A 11 15.42 3.21 -16.27
C PRO A 11 14.76 2.28 -15.23
N VAL A 12 14.37 1.07 -15.64
CA VAL A 12 13.74 0.08 -14.75
C VAL A 12 14.67 -0.29 -13.58
N ARG A 13 15.97 -0.45 -13.86
CA ARG A 13 16.96 -0.73 -12.80
C ARG A 13 17.11 0.44 -11.82
N VAL A 14 16.99 1.69 -12.30
CA VAL A 14 17.00 2.86 -11.42
C VAL A 14 15.74 2.92 -10.56
N GLU A 15 14.57 2.65 -11.15
CA GLU A 15 13.31 2.58 -10.41
C GLU A 15 13.33 1.49 -9.33
N ASP A 16 13.86 0.30 -9.63
CA ASP A 16 13.97 -0.80 -8.67
C ASP A 16 14.93 -0.47 -7.51
N ALA A 17 16.04 0.18 -7.79
CA ALA A 17 16.96 0.62 -6.75
C ALA A 17 16.35 1.75 -5.91
N ALA A 18 15.73 2.74 -6.56
CA ALA A 18 15.04 3.84 -5.88
C ALA A 18 13.86 3.33 -5.04
N MET A 19 13.11 2.33 -5.53
CA MET A 19 12.01 1.72 -4.78
C MET A 19 12.51 1.13 -3.47
N ARG A 20 13.60 0.36 -3.47
CA ARG A 20 14.20 -0.19 -2.25
C ARG A 20 14.63 0.92 -1.28
N LEU A 21 15.32 1.94 -1.77
CA LEU A 21 15.77 3.07 -0.94
C LEU A 21 14.58 3.82 -0.31
N PHE A 22 13.58 4.20 -1.11
CA PHE A 22 12.41 4.90 -0.60
C PHE A 22 11.57 4.03 0.35
N TRP A 23 11.50 2.75 0.11
CA TRP A 23 10.78 1.82 0.98
C TRP A 23 11.46 1.70 2.35
N GLU A 24 12.79 1.59 2.36
CA GLU A 24 13.59 1.40 3.58
C GLU A 24 13.75 2.69 4.37
N HIS A 25 14.04 3.81 3.70
CA HIS A 25 14.44 5.06 4.35
C HIS A 25 13.37 6.17 4.30
N GLY A 26 12.26 5.92 3.61
CA GLY A 26 11.22 6.93 3.36
C GLY A 26 11.63 7.95 2.30
N TYR A 27 10.66 8.75 1.85
CA TYR A 27 10.90 9.74 0.80
C TYR A 27 11.96 10.78 1.20
N ASP A 28 11.83 11.37 2.39
CA ASP A 28 12.73 12.44 2.84
C ASP A 28 14.13 11.94 3.17
N GLY A 29 14.25 10.69 3.60
CA GLY A 29 15.53 10.06 3.93
C GLY A 29 16.40 9.69 2.73
N VAL A 30 15.89 9.82 1.49
CA VAL A 30 16.61 9.45 0.25
C VAL A 30 16.90 10.68 -0.60
N SER A 31 18.15 10.84 -1.03
CA SER A 31 18.57 11.84 -2.02
C SER A 31 18.81 11.23 -3.40
N ILE A 32 18.89 12.06 -4.44
CA ILE A 32 19.33 11.59 -5.77
C ILE A 32 20.77 11.09 -5.75
N SER A 33 21.60 11.55 -4.81
CA SER A 33 22.94 11.02 -4.64
C SER A 33 22.94 9.56 -4.19
N ASP A 34 22.05 9.19 -3.25
CA ASP A 34 21.90 7.81 -2.80
C ASP A 34 21.48 6.90 -3.96
N VAL A 35 20.57 7.38 -4.82
CA VAL A 35 20.17 6.63 -6.03
C VAL A 35 21.34 6.51 -7.02
N THR A 36 22.16 7.56 -7.17
CA THR A 36 23.40 7.53 -7.98
C THR A 36 24.36 6.47 -7.44
N ASP A 37 24.59 6.46 -6.15
CA ASP A 37 25.53 5.53 -5.48
C ASP A 37 25.04 4.08 -5.61
N ALA A 38 23.74 3.85 -5.44
CA ALA A 38 23.14 2.52 -5.56
C ALA A 38 23.11 1.96 -6.99
N THR A 39 23.07 2.83 -8.01
CA THR A 39 22.89 2.41 -9.41
C THR A 39 24.12 2.56 -10.29
N GLY A 40 25.07 3.40 -9.88
CA GLY A 40 26.21 3.83 -10.71
C GLY A 40 25.81 4.79 -11.84
N VAL A 41 24.53 5.20 -11.93
CA VAL A 41 24.05 6.14 -12.95
C VAL A 41 24.31 7.56 -12.47
N ASN A 42 24.97 8.37 -13.31
CA ASN A 42 25.29 9.74 -12.91
C ASN A 42 24.03 10.60 -12.72
N ARG A 43 24.13 11.58 -11.82
CA ARG A 43 23.02 12.48 -11.44
C ARG A 43 22.38 13.19 -12.62
N ARG A 44 23.18 13.62 -13.62
CA ARG A 44 22.65 14.31 -14.80
C ARG A 44 21.75 13.40 -15.63
N SER A 45 22.11 12.12 -15.78
CA SER A 45 21.31 11.14 -16.51
C SER A 45 20.02 10.81 -15.78
N ILE A 46 20.04 10.72 -14.42
CA ILE A 46 18.84 10.52 -13.62
C ILE A 46 17.88 11.70 -13.80
N TYR A 47 18.36 12.94 -13.69
CA TYR A 47 17.49 14.11 -13.90
C TYR A 47 17.02 14.25 -15.35
N ALA A 48 17.81 13.85 -16.34
CA ALA A 48 17.41 13.88 -17.75
C ALA A 48 16.27 12.88 -18.04
N GLU A 49 16.25 11.71 -17.37
CA GLU A 49 15.22 10.69 -17.56
C GLU A 49 13.97 10.96 -16.72
N PHE A 50 14.14 11.30 -15.44
CA PHE A 50 13.03 11.38 -14.49
C PHE A 50 12.57 12.81 -14.18
N GLY A 51 13.40 13.82 -14.48
CA GLY A 51 13.09 15.22 -14.23
C GLY A 51 13.38 15.68 -12.80
N SER A 52 12.73 15.06 -11.80
CA SER A 52 12.90 15.41 -10.39
C SER A 52 12.85 14.18 -9.49
N LYS A 53 13.16 14.34 -8.19
CA LYS A 53 13.01 13.30 -7.18
C LYS A 53 11.53 12.91 -7.02
N GLU A 54 10.63 13.90 -7.06
CA GLU A 54 9.17 13.69 -6.97
C GLU A 54 8.67 12.85 -8.16
N ALA A 55 9.13 13.16 -9.38
CA ALA A 55 8.73 12.41 -10.55
C ALA A 55 9.30 10.98 -10.56
N LEU A 56 10.54 10.79 -10.09
CA LEU A 56 11.10 9.46 -9.86
C LEU A 56 10.26 8.70 -8.82
N PHE A 57 9.90 9.34 -7.70
CA PHE A 57 9.07 8.71 -6.67
C PHE A 57 7.68 8.35 -7.21
N ALA A 58 7.06 9.19 -8.03
CA ALA A 58 5.77 8.89 -8.66
C ALA A 58 5.84 7.62 -9.51
N ARG A 59 6.88 7.45 -10.33
CA ARG A 59 7.08 6.22 -11.13
C ARG A 59 7.34 5.00 -10.25
N VAL A 60 8.15 5.16 -9.20
CA VAL A 60 8.42 4.11 -8.21
C VAL A 60 7.11 3.68 -7.52
N ARG A 61 6.26 4.62 -7.14
CA ARG A 61 4.95 4.37 -6.52
C ARG A 61 4.03 3.58 -7.46
N GLU A 62 3.93 4.00 -8.73
CA GLU A 62 3.14 3.26 -9.74
C GLU A 62 3.62 1.82 -9.87
N ARG A 63 4.93 1.62 -9.94
CA ARG A 63 5.54 0.30 -10.03
C ARG A 63 5.32 -0.54 -8.77
N TYR A 64 5.39 0.07 -7.59
CA TYR A 64 5.07 -0.58 -6.33
C TYR A 64 3.62 -1.07 -6.30
N LEU A 65 2.68 -0.24 -6.73
CA LEU A 65 1.25 -0.57 -6.78
C LEU A 65 0.93 -1.61 -7.86
N ALA A 66 1.71 -1.67 -8.94
CA ALA A 66 1.58 -2.73 -9.95
C ALA A 66 2.21 -4.07 -9.51
N GLY A 67 2.93 -4.08 -8.39
CA GLY A 67 3.63 -5.24 -7.83
C GLY A 67 3.28 -5.44 -6.35
N PRO A 68 4.25 -5.28 -5.42
CA PRO A 68 4.06 -5.65 -4.01
C PRO A 68 2.87 -4.98 -3.33
N GLY A 69 2.55 -3.74 -3.67
CA GLY A 69 1.44 -2.96 -3.10
C GLY A 69 0.10 -3.12 -3.79
N GLY A 70 -0.01 -4.02 -4.77
CA GLY A 70 -1.19 -4.16 -5.66
C GLY A 70 -2.39 -4.90 -5.05
N TYR A 71 -2.32 -5.33 -3.81
CA TYR A 71 -3.36 -6.15 -3.16
C TYR A 71 -4.75 -5.48 -3.11
N LEU A 72 -4.87 -4.16 -3.23
CA LEU A 72 -6.16 -3.46 -3.28
C LEU A 72 -7.00 -3.92 -4.49
N SER A 73 -6.41 -4.01 -5.67
CA SER A 73 -7.11 -4.45 -6.89
C SER A 73 -7.67 -5.85 -6.73
N ASP A 74 -6.86 -6.78 -6.22
CA ASP A 74 -7.25 -8.16 -6.00
C ASP A 74 -8.31 -8.28 -4.89
N ALA A 75 -8.23 -7.45 -3.85
CA ALA A 75 -9.22 -7.39 -2.79
C ALA A 75 -10.58 -6.92 -3.31
N LEU A 76 -10.62 -5.83 -4.09
CA LEU A 76 -11.87 -5.28 -4.65
C LEU A 76 -12.60 -6.27 -5.55
N ALA A 77 -11.91 -7.23 -6.15
CA ALA A 77 -12.47 -8.29 -6.99
C ALA A 77 -13.10 -9.45 -6.19
N ARG A 78 -12.96 -9.46 -4.85
CA ARG A 78 -13.54 -10.53 -4.02
C ARG A 78 -15.07 -10.51 -4.03
N PRO A 79 -15.71 -11.69 -3.90
CA PRO A 79 -17.17 -11.82 -4.11
C PRO A 79 -18.00 -11.11 -3.04
N THR A 80 -17.54 -11.04 -1.79
CA THR A 80 -18.28 -10.45 -0.68
C THR A 80 -17.53 -9.29 -0.03
N ALA A 81 -18.27 -8.37 0.61
CA ALA A 81 -17.66 -7.23 1.31
C ALA A 81 -16.73 -7.70 2.44
N ARG A 82 -17.09 -8.77 3.16
CA ARG A 82 -16.21 -9.38 4.15
C ARG A 82 -14.93 -9.94 3.52
N ALA A 83 -15.04 -10.66 2.42
CA ALA A 83 -13.87 -11.19 1.72
C ALA A 83 -12.97 -10.08 1.15
N VAL A 84 -13.55 -8.91 0.77
CA VAL A 84 -12.78 -7.70 0.43
C VAL A 84 -11.97 -7.22 1.63
N ALA A 85 -12.62 -7.08 2.79
CA ALA A 85 -11.95 -6.63 4.02
C ALA A 85 -10.84 -7.60 4.45
N GLU A 86 -11.11 -8.91 4.42
CA GLU A 86 -10.13 -9.97 4.71
C GLU A 86 -8.92 -9.87 3.77
N ALA A 87 -9.15 -9.78 2.47
CA ALA A 87 -8.08 -9.64 1.49
C ALA A 87 -7.27 -8.35 1.67
N MET A 88 -7.91 -7.25 2.10
CA MET A 88 -7.22 -5.99 2.39
C MET A 88 -6.27 -6.12 3.58
N VAL A 89 -6.76 -6.55 4.75
CA VAL A 89 -5.95 -6.54 5.98
C VAL A 89 -4.87 -7.63 5.96
N HIS A 90 -5.17 -8.83 5.44
CA HIS A 90 -4.18 -9.89 5.29
C HIS A 90 -3.19 -9.59 4.16
N GLY A 91 -3.64 -9.01 3.04
CA GLY A 91 -2.77 -8.55 1.97
C GLY A 91 -1.79 -7.47 2.44
N ALA A 92 -2.25 -6.56 3.31
CA ALA A 92 -1.37 -5.61 3.96
C ALA A 92 -0.32 -6.33 4.84
N ALA A 93 -0.73 -7.26 5.71
CA ALA A 93 0.17 -8.02 6.57
C ALA A 93 1.22 -8.82 5.78
N ASP A 94 0.82 -9.45 4.68
CA ASP A 94 1.71 -10.20 3.79
C ASP A 94 2.73 -9.29 3.10
N THR A 95 2.27 -8.19 2.53
CA THR A 95 3.12 -7.22 1.80
C THR A 95 4.23 -6.66 2.69
N VAL A 96 3.92 -6.34 3.95
CA VAL A 96 4.86 -5.65 4.85
C VAL A 96 5.75 -6.60 5.66
N SER A 97 5.52 -7.91 5.55
CA SER A 97 6.28 -8.95 6.28
C SER A 97 7.50 -9.49 5.50
N GLY A 98 7.76 -8.97 4.29
CA GLY A 98 8.86 -9.37 3.42
C GLY A 98 10.23 -8.90 3.89
N GLU A 99 11.21 -8.97 3.00
CA GLU A 99 12.59 -8.51 3.24
C GLU A 99 12.62 -7.01 3.59
N THR A 100 11.81 -6.19 2.90
CA THR A 100 11.65 -4.77 3.20
C THR A 100 10.40 -4.59 4.06
N ARG A 101 10.59 -4.24 5.33
CA ARG A 101 9.51 -4.07 6.30
C ARG A 101 8.78 -2.74 6.13
N GLY A 102 7.46 -2.77 6.28
CA GLY A 102 6.59 -1.59 6.15
C GLY A 102 6.03 -1.43 4.75
N CYS A 103 5.32 -0.35 4.52
CA CYS A 103 4.65 -0.04 3.25
C CYS A 103 5.18 1.26 2.67
N LEU A 104 5.49 1.28 1.37
CA LEU A 104 5.94 2.48 0.66
C LEU A 104 4.90 3.61 0.69
N THR A 105 3.61 3.26 0.79
CA THR A 105 2.50 4.23 0.76
C THR A 105 2.13 4.79 2.14
N VAL A 106 2.82 4.38 3.21
CA VAL A 106 2.65 4.91 4.56
C VAL A 106 3.74 5.93 4.88
N GLY A 107 3.38 7.20 4.95
CA GLY A 107 4.28 8.33 5.19
C GLY A 107 3.76 9.61 4.53
N ASP A 108 4.58 10.65 4.49
CA ASP A 108 4.22 12.00 4.04
C ASP A 108 4.87 12.37 2.69
N ALA A 109 5.12 11.39 1.83
CA ALA A 109 5.65 11.66 0.51
C ALA A 109 4.59 12.25 -0.45
N PRO A 110 5.02 13.01 -1.47
CA PRO A 110 4.11 13.63 -2.45
C PRO A 110 3.16 12.63 -3.09
N GLY A 111 1.87 12.97 -3.13
CA GLY A 111 0.80 12.18 -3.75
C GLY A 111 0.37 10.94 -2.95
N LEU A 112 0.86 10.73 -1.72
CA LEU A 112 0.43 9.59 -0.89
C LEU A 112 -0.88 9.86 -0.16
N ALA A 113 -1.18 11.10 0.19
CA ALA A 113 -2.46 11.46 0.81
C ALA A 113 -3.61 11.19 -0.16
N GLU A 114 -3.50 11.68 -1.38
CA GLU A 114 -4.46 11.47 -2.46
C GLU A 114 -4.63 9.97 -2.77
N LEU A 115 -3.52 9.24 -2.86
CA LEU A 115 -3.57 7.79 -3.09
C LEU A 115 -4.34 7.05 -1.99
N ARG A 116 -4.15 7.43 -0.72
CA ARG A 116 -4.88 6.81 0.41
C ARG A 116 -6.35 7.17 0.38
N ASP A 117 -6.69 8.42 0.05
CA ASP A 117 -8.08 8.84 -0.09
C ASP A 117 -8.78 8.13 -1.27
N ASP A 118 -8.11 7.96 -2.40
CA ASP A 118 -8.61 7.18 -3.54
C ASP A 118 -8.88 5.72 -3.16
N ALA A 119 -7.97 5.08 -2.40
CA ALA A 119 -8.17 3.73 -1.91
C ALA A 119 -9.42 3.62 -1.00
N VAL A 120 -9.62 4.59 -0.10
CA VAL A 120 -10.83 4.67 0.74
C VAL A 120 -12.09 4.84 -0.12
N HIS A 121 -12.06 5.70 -1.14
CA HIS A 121 -13.20 5.88 -2.05
C HIS A 121 -13.54 4.60 -2.83
N HIS A 122 -12.54 3.86 -3.31
CA HIS A 122 -12.77 2.59 -4.01
C HIS A 122 -13.39 1.54 -3.08
N LEU A 123 -12.89 1.42 -1.85
CA LEU A 123 -13.46 0.53 -0.84
C LEU A 123 -14.90 0.92 -0.48
N ALA A 124 -15.14 2.21 -0.23
CA ALA A 124 -16.48 2.70 0.11
C ALA A 124 -17.50 2.37 -1.00
N ARG A 125 -17.16 2.64 -2.26
CA ARG A 125 -18.01 2.29 -3.41
C ARG A 125 -18.30 0.77 -3.50
N ARG A 126 -17.30 -0.07 -3.19
CA ARG A 126 -17.50 -1.55 -3.15
C ARG A 126 -18.45 -1.94 -2.02
N PHE A 127 -18.35 -1.28 -0.87
CA PHE A 127 -19.25 -1.51 0.27
C PHE A 127 -20.65 -0.92 0.02
N ASP A 128 -20.79 0.21 -0.70
CA ASP A 128 -22.08 0.74 -1.14
C ASP A 128 -22.83 -0.27 -2.02
N ALA A 129 -22.13 -0.94 -2.94
CA ALA A 129 -22.72 -2.00 -3.74
C ALA A 129 -23.19 -3.18 -2.85
N ALA A 130 -22.41 -3.57 -1.85
CA ALA A 130 -22.79 -4.63 -0.92
C ALA A 130 -24.02 -4.25 -0.05
N VAL A 131 -24.17 -2.97 0.29
CA VAL A 131 -25.39 -2.47 0.96
C VAL A 131 -26.58 -2.54 0.01
N ALA A 132 -26.43 -2.14 -1.25
CA ALA A 132 -27.49 -2.22 -2.26
C ALA A 132 -27.95 -3.66 -2.51
N ASP A 133 -27.01 -4.61 -2.48
CA ASP A 133 -27.27 -6.05 -2.65
C ASP A 133 -27.79 -6.73 -1.36
N GLY A 134 -27.91 -5.99 -0.24
CA GLY A 134 -28.39 -6.50 1.05
C GLY A 134 -27.37 -7.34 1.83
N GLU A 135 -26.11 -7.38 1.38
CA GLU A 135 -25.00 -8.08 2.04
C GLU A 135 -24.57 -7.37 3.35
N LEU A 136 -24.58 -6.02 3.32
CA LEU A 136 -24.28 -5.17 4.47
C LEU A 136 -25.51 -4.39 4.89
N THR A 137 -25.77 -4.31 6.22
CA THR A 137 -26.89 -3.54 6.76
C THR A 137 -26.42 -2.62 7.89
N ARG A 138 -27.03 -1.42 7.97
CA ARG A 138 -26.83 -0.45 9.08
C ARG A 138 -25.36 -0.03 9.27
N VAL A 139 -24.61 0.12 8.19
CA VAL A 139 -23.20 0.52 8.21
C VAL A 139 -23.00 1.81 7.42
N ASP A 140 -22.17 2.70 7.94
CA ASP A 140 -21.60 3.82 7.16
C ASP A 140 -20.41 3.28 6.38
N THR A 141 -20.56 3.18 5.08
CA THR A 141 -19.56 2.58 4.16
C THR A 141 -18.28 3.40 4.09
N GLN A 142 -18.36 4.73 4.23
CA GLN A 142 -17.19 5.61 4.29
C GLN A 142 -16.37 5.36 5.56
N HIS A 143 -17.04 5.26 6.72
CA HIS A 143 -16.35 4.97 7.98
C HIS A 143 -15.80 3.55 7.98
N LEU A 144 -16.51 2.58 7.41
CA LEU A 144 -16.02 1.21 7.27
C LEU A 144 -14.76 1.14 6.39
N ALA A 145 -14.75 1.83 5.25
CA ALA A 145 -13.59 1.92 4.36
C ALA A 145 -12.39 2.60 5.04
N ARG A 146 -12.62 3.70 5.78
CA ARG A 146 -11.57 4.37 6.56
C ARG A 146 -11.02 3.49 7.67
N TRP A 147 -11.88 2.73 8.33
CA TRP A 147 -11.46 1.79 9.37
C TRP A 147 -10.54 0.69 8.79
N ILE A 148 -10.91 0.05 7.68
CA ILE A 148 -10.05 -0.93 7.00
C ILE A 148 -8.71 -0.29 6.58
N SER A 149 -8.75 0.91 6.00
CA SER A 149 -7.53 1.64 5.62
C SER A 149 -6.64 1.93 6.83
N ALA A 150 -7.22 2.35 7.96
CA ALA A 150 -6.48 2.63 9.20
C ALA A 150 -5.83 1.36 9.77
N VAL A 151 -6.52 0.21 9.72
CA VAL A 151 -5.96 -1.10 10.13
C VAL A 151 -4.77 -1.47 9.24
N CYS A 152 -4.88 -1.36 7.91
CA CYS A 152 -3.78 -1.65 6.98
C CYS A 152 -2.57 -0.74 7.24
N GLN A 153 -2.79 0.55 7.48
CA GLN A 153 -1.71 1.49 7.81
C GLN A 153 -1.08 1.18 9.16
N GLY A 154 -1.89 0.84 10.17
CA GLY A 154 -1.41 0.39 11.49
C GLY A 154 -0.54 -0.85 11.40
N ILE A 155 -0.94 -1.86 10.63
CA ILE A 155 -0.18 -3.07 10.34
C ILE A 155 1.19 -2.71 9.73
N ALA A 156 1.23 -1.78 8.75
CA ALA A 156 2.48 -1.36 8.13
C ALA A 156 3.42 -0.64 9.10
N VAL A 157 2.89 0.18 10.01
CA VAL A 157 3.67 0.85 11.07
C VAL A 157 4.23 -0.17 12.05
N GLN A 158 3.43 -1.14 12.50
CA GLN A 158 3.86 -2.21 13.41
C GLN A 158 4.95 -3.09 12.78
N ALA A 159 4.83 -3.42 11.49
CA ALA A 159 5.85 -4.16 10.77
C ALA A 159 7.20 -3.43 10.75
N ARG A 160 7.18 -2.10 10.50
CA ARG A 160 8.39 -1.26 10.54
C ARG A 160 9.02 -1.22 11.95
N SER A 161 8.20 -1.32 13.00
CA SER A 161 8.64 -1.39 14.39
C SER A 161 9.11 -2.79 14.82
N GLY A 162 9.09 -3.77 13.92
CA GLY A 162 9.65 -5.10 14.16
C GLY A 162 8.64 -6.19 14.53
N ALA A 163 7.33 -5.93 14.47
CA ALA A 163 6.31 -6.94 14.71
C ALA A 163 6.50 -8.14 13.75
N SER A 164 6.26 -9.35 14.25
CA SER A 164 6.36 -10.56 13.45
C SER A 164 5.17 -10.69 12.49
N ARG A 165 5.34 -11.47 11.41
CA ARG A 165 4.24 -11.77 10.49
C ARG A 165 3.03 -12.36 11.24
N ALA A 166 3.28 -13.24 12.22
CA ALA A 166 2.22 -13.85 13.02
C ALA A 166 1.44 -12.80 13.83
N ASP A 167 2.14 -11.84 14.46
CA ASP A 167 1.50 -10.75 15.20
C ASP A 167 0.66 -9.86 14.28
N LEU A 168 1.16 -9.55 13.06
CA LEU A 168 0.44 -8.73 12.10
C LEU A 168 -0.84 -9.40 11.61
N HIS A 169 -0.81 -10.72 11.34
CA HIS A 169 -2.01 -11.49 11.02
C HIS A 169 -2.98 -11.57 12.21
N ALA A 170 -2.49 -11.73 13.43
CA ALA A 170 -3.35 -11.70 14.62
C ALA A 170 -4.08 -10.36 14.80
N VAL A 171 -3.39 -9.24 14.50
CA VAL A 171 -4.04 -7.90 14.47
C VAL A 171 -5.11 -7.83 13.37
N ALA A 172 -4.84 -8.38 12.19
CA ALA A 172 -5.82 -8.46 11.11
C ALA A 172 -7.06 -9.27 11.52
N ASP A 173 -6.88 -10.44 12.14
CA ASP A 173 -7.97 -11.29 12.64
C ASP A 173 -8.80 -10.57 13.70
N LEU A 174 -8.16 -9.91 14.66
CA LEU A 174 -8.85 -9.12 15.69
C LEU A 174 -9.67 -7.96 15.09
N ALA A 175 -9.14 -7.28 14.08
CA ALA A 175 -9.90 -6.26 13.37
C ALA A 175 -11.13 -6.86 12.70
N LEU A 176 -10.99 -8.00 12.02
CA LEU A 176 -12.08 -8.69 11.34
C LEU A 176 -13.14 -9.28 12.29
N ALA A 177 -12.79 -9.57 13.54
CA ALA A 177 -13.77 -9.98 14.57
C ALA A 177 -14.80 -8.87 14.86
N GLY A 178 -14.45 -7.60 14.66
CA GLY A 178 -15.38 -6.46 14.73
C GLY A 178 -16.14 -6.15 13.44
N TRP A 179 -16.12 -7.04 12.45
CA TRP A 179 -16.81 -6.82 11.17
C TRP A 179 -18.33 -6.71 11.34
N PRO A 180 -19.00 -5.70 10.72
CA PRO A 180 -20.45 -5.58 10.77
C PRO A 180 -21.17 -6.84 10.25
N GLY A 181 -22.07 -7.40 11.03
CA GLY A 181 -22.80 -8.63 10.68
C GLY A 181 -22.26 -9.91 11.31
N CYS A 182 -21.13 -9.90 11.99
CA CYS A 182 -20.83 -10.93 13.00
C CYS A 182 -21.77 -10.70 14.19
N ALA A 183 -22.62 -11.68 14.51
CA ALA A 183 -23.45 -11.60 15.70
C ALA A 183 -22.56 -11.41 16.93
N ALA A 184 -22.94 -10.52 17.83
CA ALA A 184 -22.22 -10.24 19.08
C ALA A 184 -22.05 -11.47 19.99
N ASP A 185 -22.68 -12.58 19.62
CA ASP A 185 -22.67 -13.85 20.36
C ASP A 185 -21.35 -14.63 20.24
N ASP A 186 -20.48 -14.31 19.28
CA ASP A 186 -19.18 -14.97 19.10
C ASP A 186 -18.01 -14.30 19.86
N LEU A 187 -18.23 -13.12 20.37
CA LEU A 187 -17.28 -12.50 21.29
C LEU A 187 -17.64 -12.95 22.70
N GLY A 188 -17.09 -14.08 23.15
CA GLY A 188 -17.17 -14.55 24.52
C GLY A 188 -16.68 -13.49 25.50
N VAL A 189 -17.54 -12.52 25.83
CA VAL A 189 -17.35 -11.65 26.99
C VAL A 189 -17.53 -12.48 28.21
N VAL A 190 -16.43 -13.02 28.72
CA VAL A 190 -16.37 -13.58 30.07
C VAL A 190 -16.68 -12.42 31.02
N GLY A 191 -17.87 -12.53 31.65
CA GLY A 191 -18.32 -11.64 32.72
C GLY A 191 -17.50 -11.82 34.01
#